data_20ffa56e9752b7a5a53f80534b134dce
#
_entry.id   20ffa56e9752b7a5a53f80534b134dce
#
_cell.length_a   1.000
_cell.length_b   1.000
_cell.length_c   1.000
_cell.angle_alpha   90.00
_cell.angle_beta   90.00
_cell.angle_gamma   90.00
#
_symmetry.space_group_name_H-M   'P 1'
#
loop_
_entity.id
_entity.type
_entity.pdbx_description
1 polymer ?
#
loop_
_entity_poly.entity_id
_entity_poly.type
_entity_poly.pdbx_seq_one_letter_code
_entity_poly.pdbx_strand_id
1 'polypeptide(L)'
;REAGVMMRGNRSDAEALAAAADLVRAQRRPGAGAHPLATLARERWLRRDMCVHPDRLDLSDLEPTDPADERLNLRDPAPAPAIGSDADGRRVLVVCSVGVDPRLVPAVAELVLRELPDRVLVVLPTRDVLAPVERAVARLRVPTTVVGVTCSWDA
;
A
#
# COMPACT_ATOMS: atom_id res chain seq x y z
N ARG A 1 16.85 -28.39 2.44
CA ARG A 1 15.54 -28.71 1.82
C ARG A 1 14.60 -29.51 2.74
N GLU A 2 15.13 -30.28 3.72
CA GLU A 2 14.32 -31.13 4.60
C GLU A 2 13.62 -30.39 5.78
N ALA A 3 14.19 -29.32 6.29
CA ALA A 3 13.60 -28.57 7.41
C ALA A 3 12.27 -27.87 7.07
N GLY A 4 12.04 -27.53 5.80
CA GLY A 4 10.78 -26.91 5.34
C GLY A 4 9.60 -27.88 5.23
N VAL A 5 9.87 -29.17 5.10
CA VAL A 5 8.84 -30.20 4.94
C VAL A 5 8.22 -30.61 6.28
N MET A 6 8.98 -30.57 7.36
CA MET A 6 8.47 -30.93 8.70
C MET A 6 7.46 -29.94 9.31
N MET A 7 7.44 -28.66 8.87
CA MET A 7 6.48 -27.67 9.36
C MET A 7 5.15 -27.63 8.60
N ARG A 8 5.06 -28.25 7.42
CA ARG A 8 3.86 -28.17 6.57
C ARG A 8 2.75 -29.17 6.90
N GLY A 9 3.04 -30.21 7.69
CA GLY A 9 2.07 -31.28 7.92
C GLY A 9 1.53 -31.84 6.59
N ASN A 10 0.41 -32.53 6.62
CA ASN A 10 -0.23 -33.17 5.44
C ASN A 10 -1.18 -32.19 4.67
N ARG A 11 -0.95 -30.85 4.75
CA ARG A 11 -1.76 -29.84 4.08
C ARG A 11 -1.24 -29.55 2.69
N SER A 12 -2.15 -29.37 1.73
CA SER A 12 -1.81 -28.85 0.40
C SER A 12 -1.27 -27.42 0.49
N ASP A 13 -0.49 -26.98 -0.51
CA ASP A 13 0.03 -25.61 -0.55
C ASP A 13 -1.11 -24.56 -0.53
N ALA A 14 -2.24 -24.87 -1.15
CA ALA A 14 -3.42 -24.01 -1.13
C ALA A 14 -4.03 -23.86 0.27
N GLU A 15 -4.14 -24.97 1.01
CA GLU A 15 -4.64 -24.94 2.40
C GLU A 15 -3.66 -24.23 3.34
N ALA A 16 -2.35 -24.40 3.14
CA ALA A 16 -1.33 -23.72 3.90
C ALA A 16 -1.36 -22.20 3.65
N LEU A 17 -1.54 -21.79 2.39
CA LEU A 17 -1.68 -20.37 2.02
C LEU A 17 -2.97 -19.77 2.58
N ALA A 18 -4.10 -20.48 2.50
CA ALA A 18 -5.36 -20.03 3.06
C ALA A 18 -5.25 -19.82 4.58
N ALA A 19 -4.67 -20.79 5.29
CA ALA A 19 -4.47 -20.68 6.73
C ALA A 19 -3.54 -19.52 7.12
N ALA A 20 -2.47 -19.28 6.36
CA ALA A 20 -1.59 -18.14 6.55
C ALA A 20 -2.30 -16.80 6.30
N ALA A 21 -3.12 -16.73 5.25
CA ALA A 21 -3.92 -15.53 4.95
C ALA A 21 -4.94 -15.24 6.06
N ASP A 22 -5.59 -16.26 6.59
CA ASP A 22 -6.58 -16.10 7.68
C ASP A 22 -5.90 -15.67 8.97
N LEU A 23 -4.71 -16.19 9.28
CA LEU A 23 -3.92 -15.73 10.41
C LEU A 23 -3.57 -14.23 10.28
N VAL A 24 -3.10 -13.80 9.12
CA VAL A 24 -2.80 -12.38 8.86
C VAL A 24 -4.05 -11.52 9.00
N ARG A 25 -5.18 -11.95 8.43
CA ARG A 25 -6.46 -11.22 8.54
C ARG A 25 -6.91 -11.08 10.00
N ALA A 26 -6.81 -12.16 10.78
CA ALA A 26 -7.17 -12.16 12.20
C ALA A 26 -6.33 -11.16 13.02
N GLN A 27 -5.04 -11.00 12.67
CA GLN A 27 -4.14 -10.06 13.35
C GLN A 27 -4.26 -8.60 12.85
N ARG A 28 -4.99 -8.38 11.76
CA ARG A 28 -5.17 -7.05 11.14
C ARG A 28 -6.59 -6.49 11.31
N ARG A 29 -7.45 -7.14 12.06
CA ARG A 29 -8.79 -6.62 12.37
C ARG A 29 -8.73 -5.53 13.45
N PRO A 30 -9.67 -4.57 13.48
CA PRO A 30 -9.77 -3.60 14.56
C PRO A 30 -9.84 -4.30 15.93
N GLY A 31 -9.12 -3.77 16.93
CA GLY A 31 -9.06 -4.34 18.28
C GLY A 31 -8.21 -5.61 18.41
N ALA A 32 -7.52 -6.06 17.38
CA ALA A 32 -6.53 -7.13 17.51
C ALA A 32 -5.35 -6.62 18.35
N GLY A 33 -4.85 -7.48 19.25
CA GLY A 33 -3.67 -7.15 20.09
C GLY A 33 -2.41 -6.91 19.25
N ALA A 34 -1.39 -6.31 19.87
CA ALA A 34 -0.11 -6.06 19.22
C ALA A 34 0.52 -7.38 18.74
N HIS A 35 0.70 -7.53 17.44
CA HIS A 35 1.30 -8.70 16.82
C HIS A 35 2.24 -8.28 15.69
N PRO A 36 3.42 -8.92 15.53
CA PRO A 36 4.37 -8.57 14.45
C PRO A 36 3.75 -8.57 13.05
N LEU A 37 2.81 -9.47 12.75
CA LEU A 37 2.12 -9.51 11.45
C LEU A 37 1.27 -8.25 11.18
N ALA A 38 0.83 -7.54 12.21
CA ALA A 38 0.11 -6.28 12.07
C ALA A 38 1.02 -5.11 11.70
N THR A 39 2.34 -5.26 11.80
CA THR A 39 3.32 -4.21 11.47
C THR A 39 4.00 -4.42 10.12
N LEU A 40 3.93 -5.62 9.55
CA LEU A 40 4.59 -5.94 8.29
C LEU A 40 3.81 -5.40 7.09
N ALA A 41 4.52 -4.76 6.17
CA ALA A 41 3.98 -4.30 4.89
C ALA A 41 2.67 -3.50 5.03
N ARG A 42 2.63 -2.55 5.97
CA ARG A 42 1.44 -1.71 6.22
C ARG A 42 1.02 -0.91 4.99
N GLU A 43 1.95 -0.55 4.11
CA GLU A 43 1.67 0.14 2.85
C GLU A 43 0.78 -0.69 1.93
N ARG A 44 1.01 -2.01 1.86
CA ARG A 44 0.18 -2.94 1.10
C ARG A 44 -1.19 -3.14 1.74
N TRP A 45 -1.26 -3.07 3.07
CA TRP A 45 -2.52 -3.11 3.77
C TRP A 45 -3.33 -1.83 3.49
N LEU A 46 -2.70 -0.65 3.61
CA LEU A 46 -3.32 0.63 3.26
C LEU A 46 -3.81 0.63 1.82
N ARG A 47 -2.98 0.20 0.85
CA ARG A 47 -3.37 0.07 -0.55
C ARG A 47 -4.62 -0.81 -0.72
N ARG A 48 -4.64 -1.98 -0.05
CA ARG A 48 -5.79 -2.88 -0.12
C ARG A 48 -7.06 -2.21 0.40
N ASP A 49 -6.97 -1.47 1.50
CA ASP A 49 -8.11 -0.75 2.07
C ASP A 49 -8.64 0.28 1.07
N MET A 50 -7.77 1.00 0.39
CA MET A 50 -8.15 1.95 -0.67
C MET A 50 -8.74 1.25 -1.91
N CYS A 51 -8.21 0.08 -2.31
CA CYS A 51 -8.77 -0.69 -3.42
C CYS A 51 -10.16 -1.27 -3.11
N VAL A 52 -10.46 -1.56 -1.86
CA VAL A 52 -11.80 -2.00 -1.43
C VAL A 52 -12.77 -0.83 -1.31
N HIS A 53 -12.27 0.36 -1.00
CA HIS A 53 -13.04 1.58 -0.79
C HIS A 53 -12.48 2.75 -1.63
N PRO A 54 -12.51 2.65 -2.98
CA PRO A 54 -11.98 3.70 -3.85
C PRO A 54 -12.75 5.03 -3.73
N ASP A 55 -14.01 4.98 -3.31
CA ASP A 55 -14.85 6.13 -3.00
C ASP A 55 -14.25 7.07 -1.95
N ARG A 56 -13.42 6.58 -1.04
CA ARG A 56 -12.69 7.41 -0.06
C ARG A 56 -11.65 8.34 -0.70
N LEU A 57 -11.30 8.09 -1.96
CA LEU A 57 -10.36 8.88 -2.76
C LEU A 57 -11.05 9.56 -3.96
N ASP A 58 -12.38 9.58 -3.98
CA ASP A 58 -13.18 10.07 -5.11
C ASP A 58 -12.82 9.35 -6.44
N LEU A 59 -12.62 8.02 -6.36
CA LEU A 59 -12.32 7.16 -7.50
C LEU A 59 -13.48 6.19 -7.78
N SER A 60 -13.65 5.85 -9.05
CA SER A 60 -14.65 4.88 -9.52
C SER A 60 -14.17 3.44 -9.37
N ASP A 61 -12.86 3.24 -9.54
CA ASP A 61 -12.18 1.94 -9.41
C ASP A 61 -10.75 2.15 -8.93
N LEU A 62 -10.14 1.10 -8.40
CA LEU A 62 -8.72 1.11 -8.04
C LEU A 62 -8.20 -0.34 -7.94
N GLU A 63 -7.15 -0.66 -8.71
CA GLU A 63 -6.50 -1.96 -8.70
C GLU A 63 -4.99 -1.86 -8.43
N PRO A 64 -4.41 -2.84 -7.71
CA PRO A 64 -2.98 -2.86 -7.48
C PRO A 64 -2.18 -2.91 -8.79
N THR A 65 -1.06 -2.17 -8.83
CA THR A 65 -0.05 -2.30 -9.88
C THR A 65 1.31 -2.64 -9.28
N ASP A 66 2.28 -2.97 -10.14
CA ASP A 66 3.62 -3.33 -9.72
C ASP A 66 4.35 -2.14 -9.06
N PRO A 67 5.12 -2.36 -8.00
CA PRO A 67 5.92 -1.31 -7.37
C PRO A 67 7.03 -0.81 -8.32
N ALA A 68 7.58 0.37 -8.02
CA ALA A 68 8.75 0.88 -8.73
C ALA A 68 9.96 -0.03 -8.52
N ASP A 69 10.20 -0.39 -7.26
CA ASP A 69 11.30 -1.28 -6.86
C ASP A 69 10.77 -2.60 -6.32
N GLU A 70 11.50 -3.68 -6.59
CA GLU A 70 11.24 -4.97 -5.95
C GLU A 70 11.53 -4.89 -4.45
N ARG A 71 10.60 -5.38 -3.64
CA ARG A 71 10.77 -5.45 -2.20
C ARG A 71 11.62 -6.65 -1.82
N LEU A 72 12.79 -6.42 -1.26
CA LEU A 72 13.72 -7.47 -0.84
C LEU A 72 13.28 -8.18 0.45
N ASN A 73 12.63 -7.46 1.37
CA ASN A 73 12.08 -8.05 2.59
C ASN A 73 10.81 -7.32 3.04
N LEU A 74 10.00 -7.97 3.90
CA LEU A 74 8.71 -7.42 4.37
C LEU A 74 8.84 -6.34 5.47
N ARG A 75 10.02 -6.10 5.99
CA ARG A 75 10.25 -5.11 7.07
C ARG A 75 10.63 -3.76 6.50
N ASP A 76 11.23 -3.72 5.31
CA ASP A 76 11.61 -2.47 4.68
C ASP A 76 10.37 -1.71 4.19
N PRO A 77 10.28 -0.41 4.43
CA PRO A 77 9.27 0.41 3.80
C PRO A 77 9.36 0.29 2.28
N ALA A 78 8.22 0.17 1.61
CA ALA A 78 8.17 0.19 0.16
C ALA A 78 6.82 0.73 -0.28
N PRO A 79 6.78 1.84 -1.02
CA PRO A 79 5.55 2.41 -1.52
C PRO A 79 4.73 1.38 -2.30
N ALA A 80 3.43 1.32 -2.04
CA ALA A 80 2.53 0.33 -2.64
C ALA A 80 1.59 1.04 -3.62
N PRO A 81 1.82 0.91 -4.96
CA PRO A 81 1.03 1.60 -5.96
C PRO A 81 -0.24 0.85 -6.35
N ALA A 82 -1.21 1.62 -6.84
CA ALA A 82 -2.42 1.16 -7.49
C ALA A 82 -2.80 2.15 -8.61
N ILE A 83 -3.54 1.66 -9.59
CA ILE A 83 -4.06 2.46 -10.71
C ILE A 83 -5.57 2.37 -10.70
N GLY A 84 -6.20 3.49 -10.98
CA GLY A 84 -7.65 3.58 -11.08
C GLY A 84 -8.09 4.75 -11.95
N SER A 85 -9.40 5.00 -11.93
CA SER A 85 -10.02 6.12 -12.65
C SER A 85 -10.93 6.93 -11.72
N ASP A 86 -11.03 8.23 -11.99
CA ASP A 86 -12.02 9.08 -11.34
C ASP A 86 -13.36 9.10 -12.15
N ALA A 87 -14.34 9.84 -11.65
CA ALA A 87 -15.65 9.93 -12.25
C ALA A 87 -15.63 10.52 -13.68
N ASP A 88 -14.58 11.27 -14.03
CA ASP A 88 -14.38 11.84 -15.39
C ASP A 88 -13.61 10.87 -16.30
N GLY A 89 -13.27 9.67 -15.83
CA GLY A 89 -12.49 8.67 -16.56
C GLY A 89 -11.00 9.01 -16.65
N ARG A 90 -10.48 9.96 -15.87
CA ARG A 90 -9.05 10.28 -15.83
C ARG A 90 -8.28 9.19 -15.09
N ARG A 91 -7.13 8.83 -15.64
CA ARG A 91 -6.23 7.83 -15.05
C ARG A 91 -5.55 8.39 -13.80
N VAL A 92 -5.72 7.73 -12.67
CA VAL A 92 -5.20 8.16 -11.38
C VAL A 92 -4.21 7.12 -10.85
N LEU A 93 -2.97 7.55 -10.58
CA LEU A 93 -2.01 6.75 -9.84
C LEU A 93 -2.18 7.03 -8.33
N VAL A 94 -2.40 5.99 -7.56
CA VAL A 94 -2.43 6.05 -6.10
C VAL A 94 -1.18 5.37 -5.56
N VAL A 95 -0.43 6.05 -4.70
CA VAL A 95 0.76 5.48 -4.05
C VAL A 95 0.60 5.55 -2.54
N CYS A 96 0.43 4.39 -1.92
CA CYS A 96 0.30 4.26 -0.47
C CYS A 96 1.67 4.10 0.19
N SER A 97 1.94 4.86 1.24
CA SER A 97 3.14 4.74 2.06
C SER A 97 2.81 4.92 3.54
N VAL A 98 3.68 4.47 4.42
CA VAL A 98 3.50 4.57 5.88
C VAL A 98 4.82 4.99 6.52
N GLY A 99 4.76 5.97 7.43
CA GLY A 99 5.94 6.56 8.04
C GLY A 99 6.72 7.48 7.09
N VAL A 100 7.97 7.73 7.43
CA VAL A 100 8.88 8.53 6.62
C VAL A 100 9.70 7.61 5.72
N ASP A 101 9.40 7.60 4.43
CA ASP A 101 10.15 6.83 3.43
C ASP A 101 10.86 7.78 2.45
N PRO A 102 12.20 7.85 2.49
CA PRO A 102 12.97 8.71 1.58
C PRO A 102 12.86 8.27 0.11
N ARG A 103 12.45 7.04 -0.16
CA ARG A 103 12.25 6.51 -1.52
C ARG A 103 10.87 6.83 -2.10
N LEU A 104 9.94 7.39 -1.30
CA LEU A 104 8.58 7.67 -1.74
C LEU A 104 8.55 8.54 -2.99
N VAL A 105 9.22 9.69 -2.99
CA VAL A 105 9.19 10.64 -4.12
C VAL A 105 9.89 10.08 -5.36
N PRO A 106 11.10 9.47 -5.28
CA PRO A 106 11.70 8.75 -6.39
C PRO A 106 10.80 7.66 -6.98
N ALA A 107 10.19 6.83 -6.13
CA ALA A 107 9.28 5.78 -6.58
C ALA A 107 8.05 6.33 -7.29
N VAL A 108 7.45 7.42 -6.77
CA VAL A 108 6.34 8.10 -7.44
C VAL A 108 6.76 8.64 -8.80
N ALA A 109 7.94 9.25 -8.91
CA ALA A 109 8.43 9.78 -10.18
C ALA A 109 8.62 8.69 -11.24
N GLU A 110 9.15 7.54 -10.86
CA GLU A 110 9.32 6.37 -11.74
C GLU A 110 7.97 5.80 -12.18
N LEU A 111 7.04 5.63 -11.23
CA LEU A 111 5.69 5.16 -11.51
C LEU A 111 4.93 6.10 -12.46
N VAL A 112 5.11 7.41 -12.32
CA VAL A 112 4.52 8.41 -13.25
C VAL A 112 5.03 8.20 -14.66
N LEU A 113 6.33 7.92 -14.85
CA LEU A 113 6.90 7.66 -16.17
C LEU A 113 6.39 6.36 -16.79
N ARG A 114 6.14 5.36 -15.97
CA ARG A 114 5.65 4.04 -16.42
C ARG A 114 4.15 4.03 -16.70
N GLU A 115 3.37 4.58 -15.77
CA GLU A 115 1.91 4.48 -15.78
C GLU A 115 1.23 5.61 -16.56
N LEU A 116 1.92 6.73 -16.79
CA LEU A 116 1.41 7.91 -17.48
C LEU A 116 0.04 8.39 -16.96
N PRO A 117 -0.11 8.64 -15.66
CA PRO A 117 -1.38 9.07 -15.09
C PRO A 117 -1.66 10.55 -15.37
N ASP A 118 -2.94 10.93 -15.36
CA ASP A 118 -3.36 12.34 -15.42
C ASP A 118 -3.11 13.08 -14.10
N ARG A 119 -3.20 12.34 -12.98
CA ARG A 119 -2.90 12.86 -11.64
C ARG A 119 -2.42 11.76 -10.69
N VAL A 120 -1.82 12.17 -9.58
CA VAL A 120 -1.29 11.27 -8.55
C VAL A 120 -1.90 11.60 -7.20
N LEU A 121 -2.28 10.58 -6.45
CA LEU A 121 -2.62 10.66 -5.03
C LEU A 121 -1.56 9.91 -4.22
N VAL A 122 -0.87 10.60 -3.33
CA VAL A 122 0.02 10.00 -2.34
C VAL A 122 -0.79 9.82 -1.06
N VAL A 123 -1.10 8.58 -0.71
CA VAL A 123 -1.96 8.26 0.44
C VAL A 123 -1.11 7.85 1.63
N LEU A 124 -1.27 8.56 2.72
CA LEU A 124 -0.54 8.35 3.98
C LEU A 124 -1.52 8.25 5.15
N PRO A 125 -1.16 7.55 6.24
CA PRO A 125 -1.83 7.77 7.52
C PRO A 125 -1.80 9.26 7.88
N THR A 126 -2.88 9.79 8.43
CA THR A 126 -2.98 11.25 8.74
C THR A 126 -1.81 11.76 9.57
N ARG A 127 -1.28 10.95 10.50
CA ARG A 127 -0.12 11.30 11.34
C ARG A 127 1.20 11.40 10.56
N ASP A 128 1.28 10.78 9.38
CA ASP A 128 2.49 10.74 8.53
C ASP A 128 2.45 11.85 7.45
N VAL A 129 1.39 12.64 7.38
CA VAL A 129 1.29 13.80 6.48
C VAL A 129 2.14 14.93 7.06
N LEU A 130 3.33 15.09 6.50
CA LEU A 130 4.31 16.06 6.95
C LEU A 130 4.61 17.10 5.86
N ALA A 131 4.74 18.36 6.23
CA ALA A 131 5.04 19.45 5.30
C ALA A 131 6.28 19.19 4.39
N PRO A 132 7.36 18.53 4.81
CA PRO A 132 8.45 18.14 3.91
C PRO A 132 8.01 17.20 2.78
N VAL A 133 7.13 16.26 3.07
CA VAL A 133 6.60 15.31 2.06
C VAL A 133 5.74 16.07 1.06
N GLU A 134 4.80 16.89 1.52
CA GLU A 134 3.95 17.73 0.67
C GLU A 134 4.79 18.62 -0.26
N ARG A 135 5.82 19.29 0.27
CA ARG A 135 6.73 20.12 -0.54
C ARG A 135 7.54 19.30 -1.56
N ALA A 136 7.88 18.06 -1.23
CA ALA A 136 8.65 17.22 -2.14
C ALA A 136 7.80 16.69 -3.29
N VAL A 137 6.58 16.22 -3.02
CA VAL A 137 5.66 15.74 -4.07
C VAL A 137 5.12 16.88 -4.94
N ALA A 138 4.99 18.10 -4.41
CA ALA A 138 4.59 19.27 -5.19
C ALA A 138 5.60 19.65 -6.30
N ARG A 139 6.81 19.08 -6.30
CA ARG A 139 7.81 19.27 -7.36
C ARG A 139 7.66 18.30 -8.53
N LEU A 140 6.80 17.31 -8.42
CA LEU A 140 6.50 16.41 -9.53
C LEU A 140 5.76 17.17 -10.63
N ARG A 141 6.03 16.79 -11.88
CA ARG A 141 5.44 17.48 -13.05
C ARG A 141 3.95 17.18 -13.25
N VAL A 142 3.51 16.01 -12.75
CA VAL A 142 2.10 15.62 -12.81
C VAL A 142 1.40 16.16 -11.56
N PRO A 143 0.17 16.65 -11.65
CA PRO A 143 -0.61 17.11 -10.50
C PRO A 143 -0.64 16.03 -9.41
N THR A 144 -0.06 16.34 -8.25
CA THR A 144 0.10 15.37 -7.17
C THR A 144 -0.46 15.95 -5.87
N THR A 145 -1.34 15.19 -5.23
CA THR A 145 -1.95 15.56 -3.95
C THR A 145 -1.59 14.55 -2.86
N VAL A 146 -1.25 15.02 -1.67
CA VAL A 146 -1.11 14.16 -0.48
C VAL A 146 -2.47 14.05 0.20
N VAL A 147 -2.90 12.82 0.46
CA VAL A 147 -4.18 12.50 1.11
C VAL A 147 -3.89 11.79 2.43
N GLY A 148 -4.30 12.40 3.53
CA GLY A 148 -4.23 11.78 4.85
C GLY A 148 -5.47 10.93 5.12
N VAL A 149 -5.27 9.67 5.53
CA VAL A 149 -6.37 8.77 5.87
C VAL A 149 -6.22 8.20 7.27
N THR A 150 -7.35 7.97 7.94
CA THR A 150 -7.37 7.23 9.20
C THR A 150 -7.26 5.75 8.90
N CYS A 151 -6.29 5.08 9.50
CA CYS A 151 -6.03 3.68 9.32
C CYS A 151 -6.63 2.84 10.46
N SER A 152 -7.06 1.62 10.16
CA SER A 152 -7.65 0.71 11.14
C SER A 152 -6.70 0.30 12.27
N TRP A 153 -5.40 0.48 12.09
CA TRP A 153 -4.38 0.23 13.12
C TRP A 153 -4.01 1.46 13.96
N ASP A 154 -4.65 2.60 13.72
CA ASP A 154 -4.46 3.84 14.50
C ASP A 154 -5.50 3.97 15.63
N ALA A 155 -6.41 2.99 15.73
CA ALA A 155 -7.48 2.91 16.72
C ALA A 155 -7.02 2.22 18.02
#